data_ac297f6ba2002438a349906f83a56f82
#
_entry.id   ac297f6ba2002438a349906f83a56f82
#
_cell.length_a   1.000
_cell.length_b   1.000
_cell.length_c   1.000
_cell.angle_alpha   90.00
_cell.angle_beta   90.00
_cell.angle_gamma   90.00
#
_symmetry.space_group_name_H-M   'P 1'
#
loop_
_entity.id
_entity.type
_entity.pdbx_description
1 polymer ?
#
loop_
_entity_poly.entity_id
_entity_poly.type
_entity_poly.pdbx_seq_one_letter_code
_entity_poly.pdbx_strand_id
1 'polypeptide(L)'
;SVSGNKDLKVDIKGSRAMVVTPNPNWFGKETLTFTVKDPSGASASKTATFEVTPVNDPPTLKPVQPFVIEEKKQFQPFDFSKVVNDPDNKLSELKWTLDNDVPGAKAAPAKKGKKGKSAEPEEAPAKHELIFNISDKGVLTCETPNKYWYGTETVTVNVFDPSGEKASINVKFTVKPVNDPPVVKEIPGQETLEGKSFKPIKLDQYVSDPDHKVHEIKWKVTGAKFLDVMISGG
;
A
#
# COMPACT_ATOMS: atom_id res chain seq x y z
N SER A 1 4.60 -45.03 33.05
CA SER A 1 3.87 -43.75 32.91
C SER A 1 4.82 -42.58 32.82
N VAL A 2 4.33 -41.46 32.30
CA VAL A 2 5.03 -40.16 32.22
C VAL A 2 4.13 -39.07 32.79
N SER A 3 4.73 -38.14 33.47
CA SER A 3 4.07 -36.92 33.99
C SER A 3 4.99 -35.67 33.87
N GLY A 4 4.40 -34.50 34.06
CA GLY A 4 5.13 -33.20 33.97
C GLY A 4 5.08 -32.54 32.63
N ASN A 5 4.50 -33.17 31.60
CA ASN A 5 4.31 -32.58 30.28
C ASN A 5 3.14 -31.57 30.29
N LYS A 6 3.37 -30.40 29.73
CA LYS A 6 2.36 -29.35 29.49
C LYS A 6 2.16 -29.13 28.00
N ASP A 7 3.24 -28.81 27.32
CA ASP A 7 3.26 -28.47 25.89
C ASP A 7 3.81 -29.61 25.04
N LEU A 8 4.65 -30.50 25.62
CA LEU A 8 5.13 -31.71 24.95
C LEU A 8 4.09 -32.82 24.98
N LYS A 9 3.91 -33.51 23.89
CA LYS A 9 3.12 -34.73 23.81
C LYS A 9 4.02 -35.97 23.94
N VAL A 10 3.64 -36.89 24.82
CA VAL A 10 4.39 -38.11 25.04
C VAL A 10 3.52 -39.30 24.72
N ASP A 11 4.00 -40.21 23.86
CA ASP A 11 3.39 -41.47 23.53
C ASP A 11 4.34 -42.62 23.92
N ILE A 12 3.84 -43.57 24.69
CA ILE A 12 4.60 -44.77 25.14
C ILE A 12 4.02 -46.00 24.48
N LYS A 13 4.84 -46.69 23.66
CA LYS A 13 4.51 -47.95 23.04
C LYS A 13 5.53 -49.04 23.40
N GLY A 14 5.13 -49.97 24.25
CA GLY A 14 6.04 -50.97 24.81
C GLY A 14 7.15 -50.35 25.66
N SER A 15 8.40 -50.54 25.28
CA SER A 15 9.58 -49.95 25.95
C SER A 15 10.09 -48.64 25.33
N ARG A 16 9.35 -48.07 24.37
CA ARG A 16 9.74 -46.81 23.67
C ARG A 16 8.82 -45.70 24.06
N ALA A 17 9.41 -44.56 24.39
CA ALA A 17 8.69 -43.29 24.52
C ALA A 17 9.04 -42.37 23.32
N MET A 18 8.03 -41.78 22.71
CA MET A 18 8.16 -40.75 21.70
C MET A 18 7.68 -39.45 22.30
N VAL A 19 8.54 -38.44 22.26
CA VAL A 19 8.25 -37.10 22.76
C VAL A 19 8.24 -36.16 21.55
N VAL A 20 7.16 -35.41 21.36
CA VAL A 20 6.97 -34.54 20.21
C VAL A 20 6.41 -33.17 20.66
N THR A 21 6.71 -32.13 19.89
CA THR A 21 6.10 -30.80 20.01
C THR A 21 4.84 -30.75 19.14
N PRO A 22 3.63 -30.67 19.70
CA PRO A 22 2.41 -30.56 18.90
C PRO A 22 2.23 -29.19 18.25
N ASN A 23 2.85 -28.16 18.81
CA ASN A 23 2.90 -26.81 18.22
C ASN A 23 4.25 -26.59 17.51
N PRO A 24 4.28 -26.36 16.20
CA PRO A 24 5.53 -26.21 15.45
C PRO A 24 6.37 -25.00 15.90
N ASN A 25 5.74 -23.95 16.42
CA ASN A 25 6.41 -22.73 16.87
C ASN A 25 6.65 -22.70 18.40
N TRP A 26 6.48 -23.85 19.08
CA TRP A 26 6.77 -23.94 20.50
C TRP A 26 8.27 -24.15 20.74
N PHE A 27 8.85 -23.37 21.62
CA PHE A 27 10.20 -23.55 22.15
C PHE A 27 10.19 -23.44 23.65
N GLY A 28 11.18 -24.05 24.32
CA GLY A 28 11.26 -24.05 25.77
C GLY A 28 11.83 -25.34 26.32
N LYS A 29 11.69 -25.50 27.62
CA LYS A 29 12.19 -26.68 28.36
C LYS A 29 11.06 -27.28 29.18
N GLU A 30 10.92 -28.60 29.10
CA GLU A 30 10.07 -29.36 30.01
C GLU A 30 10.86 -30.50 30.65
N THR A 31 10.63 -30.71 31.95
CA THR A 31 11.20 -31.83 32.68
C THR A 31 10.11 -32.88 32.90
N LEU A 32 10.27 -34.02 32.27
CA LEU A 32 9.34 -35.12 32.32
C LEU A 32 9.80 -36.16 33.35
N THR A 33 8.87 -36.70 34.13
CA THR A 33 9.12 -37.78 35.08
C THR A 33 8.65 -39.11 34.50
N PHE A 34 9.57 -40.01 34.26
CA PHE A 34 9.30 -41.38 33.79
C PHE A 34 9.20 -42.32 34.97
N THR A 35 8.09 -43.03 35.14
CA THR A 35 7.83 -43.97 36.20
C THR A 35 7.61 -45.35 35.61
N VAL A 36 8.35 -46.31 36.09
CA VAL A 36 8.20 -47.72 35.85
C VAL A 36 7.60 -48.44 37.07
N LYS A 37 6.74 -49.43 36.87
CA LYS A 37 6.21 -50.30 37.90
C LYS A 37 6.48 -51.74 37.54
N ASP A 38 6.81 -52.56 38.53
CA ASP A 38 6.88 -54.01 38.39
C ASP A 38 5.49 -54.67 38.53
N PRO A 39 5.37 -55.95 38.27
CA PRO A 39 4.11 -56.68 38.43
C PRO A 39 3.58 -56.71 39.89
N SER A 40 4.46 -56.54 40.90
CA SER A 40 4.13 -56.51 42.31
C SER A 40 3.69 -55.09 42.77
N GLY A 41 3.77 -54.08 41.88
CA GLY A 41 3.34 -52.72 42.13
C GLY A 41 4.46 -51.76 42.66
N ALA A 42 5.67 -52.29 42.90
CA ALA A 42 6.81 -51.45 43.28
C ALA A 42 7.18 -50.55 42.09
N SER A 43 7.57 -49.29 42.37
CA SER A 43 7.81 -48.31 41.32
C SER A 43 9.14 -47.54 41.56
N ALA A 44 9.73 -47.13 40.45
CA ALA A 44 10.88 -46.27 40.40
C ALA A 44 10.68 -45.16 39.38
N SER A 45 11.20 -43.95 39.64
CA SER A 45 11.04 -42.82 38.76
C SER A 45 12.37 -42.12 38.51
N LYS A 46 12.53 -41.54 37.31
CA LYS A 46 13.62 -40.65 36.95
C LYS A 46 13.09 -39.52 36.07
N THR A 47 13.76 -38.39 36.13
CA THR A 47 13.41 -37.24 35.30
C THR A 47 14.36 -37.13 34.10
N ALA A 48 13.85 -36.56 33.02
CA ALA A 48 14.61 -36.14 31.83
C ALA A 48 14.10 -34.78 31.39
N THR A 49 15.01 -33.91 31.03
CA THR A 49 14.69 -32.57 30.49
C THR A 49 14.78 -32.61 28.97
N PHE A 50 13.75 -32.11 28.34
CA PHE A 50 13.64 -31.92 26.88
C PHE A 50 13.67 -30.43 26.60
N GLU A 51 14.53 -30.02 25.69
CA GLU A 51 14.69 -28.63 25.25
C GLU A 51 14.47 -28.51 23.76
N VAL A 52 13.62 -27.55 23.38
CA VAL A 52 13.45 -27.10 22.00
C VAL A 52 13.98 -25.69 21.91
N THR A 53 14.98 -25.48 21.07
CA THR A 53 15.58 -24.17 20.85
C THR A 53 14.74 -23.37 19.86
N PRO A 54 14.58 -22.04 20.06
CA PRO A 54 13.84 -21.21 19.11
C PRO A 54 14.57 -21.13 17.77
N VAL A 55 13.79 -21.07 16.70
CA VAL A 55 14.24 -20.73 15.35
C VAL A 55 13.33 -19.61 14.88
N ASN A 56 13.91 -18.55 14.33
CA ASN A 56 13.14 -17.40 13.86
C ASN A 56 12.31 -17.77 12.64
N ASP A 57 11.04 -17.40 12.65
CA ASP A 57 10.12 -17.47 11.51
C ASP A 57 9.92 -16.05 10.95
N PRO A 58 9.86 -15.87 9.61
CA PRO A 58 9.61 -14.57 9.02
C PRO A 58 8.18 -14.07 9.32
N PRO A 59 7.97 -12.76 9.36
CA PRO A 59 6.62 -12.20 9.44
C PRO A 59 5.79 -12.62 8.23
N THR A 60 4.47 -12.62 8.38
CA THR A 60 3.52 -12.90 7.31
C THR A 60 2.48 -11.79 7.21
N LEU A 61 2.02 -11.49 5.98
CA LEU A 61 1.00 -10.48 5.71
C LEU A 61 -0.24 -11.12 5.07
N LYS A 62 -1.41 -10.83 5.61
CA LYS A 62 -2.68 -11.21 4.95
C LYS A 62 -2.94 -10.29 3.77
N PRO A 63 -3.62 -10.79 2.71
CA PRO A 63 -4.01 -9.96 1.57
C PRO A 63 -4.84 -8.74 1.97
N VAL A 64 -4.55 -7.60 1.33
CA VAL A 64 -5.27 -6.34 1.50
C VAL A 64 -6.02 -6.02 0.22
N GLN A 65 -7.27 -5.58 0.34
CA GLN A 65 -8.08 -5.17 -0.80
C GLN A 65 -7.59 -3.83 -1.37
N PRO A 66 -7.73 -3.61 -2.69
CA PRO A 66 -7.41 -2.32 -3.30
C PRO A 66 -8.22 -1.17 -2.68
N PHE A 67 -7.57 -0.03 -2.52
CA PHE A 67 -8.21 1.20 -2.07
C PHE A 67 -8.71 1.99 -3.28
N VAL A 68 -9.98 2.37 -3.27
CA VAL A 68 -10.62 3.10 -4.36
C VAL A 68 -11.39 4.28 -3.78
N ILE A 69 -11.10 5.49 -4.28
CA ILE A 69 -11.85 6.71 -3.98
C ILE A 69 -12.22 7.43 -5.28
N GLU A 70 -13.04 8.44 -5.18
CA GLU A 70 -13.27 9.44 -6.23
C GLU A 70 -12.36 10.64 -5.99
N GLU A 71 -12.12 11.45 -7.02
CA GLU A 71 -11.46 12.75 -6.89
C GLU A 71 -12.06 13.58 -5.74
N LYS A 72 -11.26 14.48 -5.17
CA LYS A 72 -11.66 15.35 -4.05
C LYS A 72 -11.95 14.60 -2.75
N LYS A 73 -11.85 13.27 -2.72
CA LYS A 73 -11.91 12.44 -1.52
C LYS A 73 -10.51 12.14 -1.01
N GLN A 74 -10.42 11.68 0.23
CA GLN A 74 -9.17 11.30 0.88
C GLN A 74 -9.17 9.81 1.22
N PHE A 75 -8.03 9.16 1.03
CA PHE A 75 -7.83 7.81 1.53
C PHE A 75 -7.83 7.81 3.06
N GLN A 76 -8.46 6.81 3.63
CA GLN A 76 -8.37 6.59 5.07
C GLN A 76 -7.07 5.85 5.39
N PRO A 77 -6.42 6.17 6.51
CA PRO A 77 -5.24 5.45 6.97
C PRO A 77 -5.54 3.96 7.13
N PHE A 78 -4.60 3.12 6.73
CA PHE A 78 -4.72 1.67 6.88
C PHE A 78 -3.67 1.14 7.86
N ASP A 79 -4.15 0.38 8.84
CA ASP A 79 -3.33 -0.17 9.92
C ASP A 79 -2.92 -1.62 9.60
N PHE A 80 -1.67 -1.81 9.14
CA PHE A 80 -1.10 -3.10 8.81
C PHE A 80 -0.86 -3.99 10.04
N SER A 81 -0.83 -3.43 11.25
CA SER A 81 -0.72 -4.23 12.48
C SER A 81 -1.86 -5.25 12.64
N LYS A 82 -3.00 -5.02 11.97
CA LYS A 82 -4.17 -5.90 11.96
C LYS A 82 -4.08 -7.07 10.98
N VAL A 83 -3.13 -7.03 10.06
CA VAL A 83 -2.99 -8.03 8.99
C VAL A 83 -1.62 -8.70 8.97
N VAL A 84 -0.69 -8.26 9.80
CA VAL A 84 0.60 -8.92 10.00
C VAL A 84 0.50 -9.96 11.10
N ASN A 85 1.27 -11.02 10.97
CA ASN A 85 1.51 -11.99 12.04
C ASN A 85 2.97 -12.43 12.00
N ASP A 86 3.58 -12.48 13.17
CA ASP A 86 4.91 -13.01 13.39
C ASP A 86 4.83 -13.95 14.60
N PRO A 87 5.30 -15.23 14.51
CA PRO A 87 5.21 -16.15 15.62
C PRO A 87 6.14 -15.83 16.78
N ASP A 88 7.28 -15.18 16.51
CA ASP A 88 8.39 -14.99 17.45
C ASP A 88 8.48 -13.58 17.99
N ASN A 89 8.01 -12.59 17.20
CA ASN A 89 8.19 -11.19 17.49
C ASN A 89 6.88 -10.46 17.76
N LYS A 90 6.93 -9.49 18.68
CA LYS A 90 5.79 -8.60 18.95
C LYS A 90 5.68 -7.56 17.86
N LEU A 91 4.46 -7.07 17.61
CA LEU A 91 4.19 -6.01 16.64
C LEU A 91 5.06 -4.75 16.81
N SER A 92 5.46 -4.44 18.07
CA SER A 92 6.30 -3.29 18.38
C SER A 92 7.78 -3.47 18.00
N GLU A 93 8.19 -4.68 17.66
CA GLU A 93 9.56 -5.03 17.27
C GLU A 93 9.73 -5.05 15.75
N LEU A 94 8.61 -5.10 15.02
CA LEU A 94 8.58 -5.11 13.57
C LEU A 94 8.88 -3.72 13.00
N LYS A 95 9.61 -3.67 11.88
CA LYS A 95 9.96 -2.44 11.17
C LYS A 95 9.25 -2.40 9.83
N TRP A 96 8.69 -1.24 9.49
CA TRP A 96 7.92 -1.02 8.28
C TRP A 96 8.65 -0.09 7.32
N THR A 97 8.63 -0.41 6.02
CA THR A 97 9.15 0.45 4.96
C THR A 97 8.28 0.38 3.71
N LEU A 98 8.46 1.36 2.84
CA LEU A 98 7.91 1.37 1.48
C LEU A 98 9.07 1.20 0.48
N ASP A 99 8.81 0.69 -0.73
CA ASP A 99 9.86 0.43 -1.74
C ASP A 99 10.72 1.66 -2.07
N ASN A 100 10.16 2.87 -1.92
CA ASN A 100 10.89 4.11 -2.17
C ASN A 100 11.73 4.60 -0.98
N ASP A 101 11.63 3.95 0.19
CA ASP A 101 12.31 4.32 1.43
C ASP A 101 13.60 3.50 1.68
N VAL A 102 14.19 2.87 0.65
CA VAL A 102 15.47 2.19 0.84
C VAL A 102 16.53 3.22 1.18
N PRO A 103 17.05 3.25 2.44
CA PRO A 103 18.10 4.19 2.82
C PRO A 103 19.35 3.89 1.99
N GLY A 104 19.68 4.76 1.03
CA GLY A 104 20.89 4.64 0.23
C GLY A 104 20.72 4.52 -1.28
N ALA A 105 19.51 4.46 -1.83
CA ALA A 105 19.30 4.58 -3.27
C ALA A 105 19.53 6.04 -3.71
N LYS A 106 20.79 6.47 -3.78
CA LYS A 106 21.17 7.67 -4.54
C LYS A 106 20.77 7.44 -5.99
N ALA A 107 19.88 8.29 -6.52
CA ALA A 107 19.61 8.37 -7.93
C ALA A 107 20.96 8.41 -8.69
N ALA A 108 21.21 7.41 -9.52
CA ALA A 108 22.39 7.40 -10.35
C ALA A 108 22.32 8.59 -11.31
N PRO A 109 23.42 9.38 -11.49
CA PRO A 109 23.41 10.52 -12.38
C PRO A 109 23.20 10.05 -13.81
N ALA A 110 22.25 10.65 -14.52
CA ALA A 110 21.97 10.40 -15.92
C ALA A 110 23.23 10.59 -16.77
N LYS A 111 23.79 9.50 -17.28
CA LYS A 111 24.87 9.54 -18.27
C LYS A 111 24.29 9.99 -19.62
N LYS A 112 24.65 11.20 -20.07
CA LYS A 112 24.50 11.62 -21.47
C LYS A 112 25.32 10.65 -22.35
N GLY A 113 24.66 9.78 -23.10
CA GLY A 113 25.24 8.81 -24.01
C GLY A 113 24.54 8.82 -25.36
N LYS A 114 25.35 8.93 -26.42
CA LYS A 114 25.10 9.09 -27.86
C LYS A 114 23.98 8.22 -28.43
N LYS A 115 23.30 8.78 -29.47
CA LYS A 115 22.36 8.13 -30.39
C LYS A 115 22.85 6.76 -30.92
N GLY A 116 21.99 5.75 -30.81
CA GLY A 116 22.11 4.48 -31.48
C GLY A 116 20.92 3.59 -31.23
N LYS A 117 20.11 3.38 -32.28
CA LYS A 117 19.06 2.36 -32.55
C LYS A 117 18.37 1.63 -31.40
N SER A 118 17.03 1.84 -31.38
CA SER A 118 15.92 0.93 -31.00
C SER A 118 16.24 -0.21 -30.00
N ALA A 119 16.06 0.10 -28.74
CA ALA A 119 15.56 -0.80 -27.70
C ALA A 119 14.41 -0.05 -27.01
N GLU A 120 13.33 -0.74 -26.69
CA GLU A 120 12.26 -0.19 -25.86
C GLU A 120 12.89 0.41 -24.59
N PRO A 121 12.42 1.60 -24.12
CA PRO A 121 12.96 2.15 -22.90
C PRO A 121 12.57 1.24 -21.74
N GLU A 122 13.57 0.67 -21.05
CA GLU A 122 13.42 0.24 -19.68
C GLU A 122 12.84 1.43 -18.91
N GLU A 123 11.57 1.33 -18.51
CA GLU A 123 10.91 2.35 -17.68
C GLU A 123 11.76 2.58 -16.44
N ALA A 124 12.30 3.78 -16.31
CA ALA A 124 12.82 4.26 -15.04
C ALA A 124 11.73 4.04 -13.97
N PRO A 125 12.09 3.64 -12.73
CA PRO A 125 11.09 3.39 -11.69
C PRO A 125 10.15 4.59 -11.61
N ALA A 126 8.87 4.34 -11.88
CA ALA A 126 7.85 5.37 -11.96
C ALA A 126 7.85 6.16 -10.65
N LYS A 127 8.16 7.45 -10.75
CA LYS A 127 8.05 8.35 -9.60
C LYS A 127 6.58 8.39 -9.22
N HIS A 128 6.24 7.88 -8.04
CA HIS A 128 4.87 7.96 -7.55
C HIS A 128 4.41 9.43 -7.51
N GLU A 129 3.23 9.67 -8.04
CA GLU A 129 2.55 10.96 -7.91
C GLU A 129 1.76 11.02 -6.61
N LEU A 130 1.20 9.88 -6.15
CA LEU A 130 0.63 9.74 -4.82
C LEU A 130 1.73 9.81 -3.75
N ILE A 131 1.43 10.46 -2.65
CA ILE A 131 2.35 10.62 -1.52
C ILE A 131 2.02 9.55 -0.48
N PHE A 132 2.93 8.59 -0.31
CA PHE A 132 2.79 7.52 0.65
C PHE A 132 3.69 7.73 1.86
N ASN A 133 3.15 7.47 3.05
CA ASN A 133 3.92 7.42 4.30
C ASN A 133 3.49 6.21 5.12
N ILE A 134 4.46 5.54 5.74
CA ILE A 134 4.19 4.48 6.70
C ILE A 134 4.87 4.79 8.03
N SER A 135 4.12 4.66 9.11
CA SER A 135 4.65 4.89 10.46
C SER A 135 5.36 3.66 11.00
N ASP A 136 6.16 3.84 12.07
CA ASP A 136 6.81 2.73 12.80
C ASP A 136 5.79 1.72 13.36
N LYS A 137 4.53 2.10 13.52
CA LYS A 137 3.43 1.22 13.96
C LYS A 137 2.73 0.50 12.80
N GLY A 138 3.21 0.65 11.57
CA GLY A 138 2.60 0.04 10.38
C GLY A 138 1.32 0.72 9.90
N VAL A 139 1.10 2.00 10.20
CA VAL A 139 -0.03 2.75 9.67
C VAL A 139 0.38 3.42 8.37
N LEU A 140 -0.20 2.98 7.25
CA LEU A 140 -0.02 3.56 5.92
C LEU A 140 -1.01 4.70 5.70
N THR A 141 -0.51 5.85 5.25
CA THR A 141 -1.29 6.97 4.73
C THR A 141 -0.98 7.21 3.26
N CYS A 142 -1.96 7.70 2.53
CA CYS A 142 -1.83 8.04 1.12
C CYS A 142 -2.54 9.37 0.85
N GLU A 143 -1.84 10.30 0.19
CA GLU A 143 -2.36 11.61 -0.18
C GLU A 143 -2.26 11.82 -1.69
N THR A 144 -3.24 12.49 -2.29
CA THR A 144 -3.21 12.90 -3.69
C THR A 144 -2.41 14.18 -3.87
N PRO A 145 -1.64 14.38 -4.97
CA PRO A 145 -0.83 15.58 -5.19
C PRO A 145 -1.67 16.85 -5.32
N ASN A 146 -2.89 16.71 -5.79
CA ASN A 146 -3.90 17.77 -5.83
C ASN A 146 -5.32 17.16 -5.88
N LYS A 147 -6.34 17.99 -5.71
CA LYS A 147 -7.74 17.55 -5.64
C LYS A 147 -8.35 17.04 -6.97
N TYR A 148 -7.70 17.29 -8.09
CA TYR A 148 -8.12 16.89 -9.44
C TYR A 148 -7.27 15.76 -10.01
N TRP A 149 -6.39 15.18 -9.20
CA TRP A 149 -5.59 14.05 -9.62
C TRP A 149 -6.44 12.77 -9.67
N TYR A 150 -6.35 12.04 -10.76
CA TYR A 150 -6.92 10.70 -10.90
C TYR A 150 -5.91 9.75 -11.53
N GLY A 151 -6.03 8.49 -11.21
CA GLY A 151 -5.09 7.48 -11.68
C GLY A 151 -5.07 6.25 -10.79
N THR A 152 -4.11 5.38 -11.08
CA THR A 152 -3.88 4.16 -10.30
C THR A 152 -2.40 3.98 -10.06
N GLU A 153 -2.03 3.76 -8.81
CA GLU A 153 -0.67 3.43 -8.42
C GLU A 153 -0.63 2.24 -7.48
N THR A 154 0.52 1.58 -7.44
CA THR A 154 0.77 0.44 -6.55
C THR A 154 2.02 0.73 -5.74
N VAL A 155 1.92 0.60 -4.43
CA VAL A 155 3.05 0.73 -3.50
C VAL A 155 3.32 -0.63 -2.87
N THR A 156 4.59 -0.99 -2.69
CA THR A 156 5.00 -2.18 -1.95
C THR A 156 5.26 -1.81 -0.50
N VAL A 157 4.54 -2.45 0.40
CA VAL A 157 4.75 -2.34 1.84
C VAL A 157 5.60 -3.52 2.29
N ASN A 158 6.70 -3.25 2.99
CA ASN A 158 7.59 -4.24 3.56
C ASN A 158 7.51 -4.20 5.08
N VAL A 159 7.54 -5.37 5.70
CA VAL A 159 7.72 -5.54 7.14
C VAL A 159 8.91 -6.44 7.40
N PHE A 160 9.74 -6.05 8.37
CA PHE A 160 10.94 -6.78 8.78
C PHE A 160 10.85 -7.12 10.25
N ASP A 161 11.28 -8.32 10.59
CA ASP A 161 11.55 -8.70 11.97
C ASP A 161 12.91 -8.19 12.47
N PRO A 162 13.26 -8.35 13.76
CA PRO A 162 14.57 -7.98 14.30
C PRO A 162 15.74 -8.78 13.71
N SER A 163 15.50 -9.97 13.15
CA SER A 163 16.50 -10.82 12.49
C SER A 163 16.81 -10.36 11.08
N GLY A 164 15.95 -9.48 10.51
CA GLY A 164 16.06 -8.96 9.16
C GLY A 164 15.31 -9.77 8.10
N GLU A 165 14.54 -10.79 8.49
CA GLU A 165 13.65 -11.47 7.58
C GLU A 165 12.41 -10.61 7.29
N LYS A 166 11.82 -10.78 6.09
CA LYS A 166 10.78 -9.86 5.63
C LYS A 166 9.58 -10.55 4.98
N ALA A 167 8.44 -9.88 5.09
CA ALA A 167 7.31 -10.06 4.18
C ALA A 167 7.02 -8.77 3.41
N SER A 168 6.47 -8.91 2.21
CA SER A 168 6.11 -7.79 1.35
C SER A 168 4.72 -7.98 0.75
N ILE A 169 4.01 -6.88 0.54
CA ILE A 169 2.70 -6.88 -0.11
C ILE A 169 2.53 -5.67 -1.01
N ASN A 170 2.00 -5.89 -2.21
CA ASN A 170 1.64 -4.83 -3.13
C ASN A 170 0.23 -4.33 -2.84
N VAL A 171 0.09 -3.03 -2.63
CA VAL A 171 -1.17 -2.36 -2.31
C VAL A 171 -1.53 -1.39 -3.42
N LYS A 172 -2.69 -1.59 -4.03
CA LYS A 172 -3.19 -0.79 -5.15
C LYS A 172 -4.09 0.33 -4.66
N PHE A 173 -3.82 1.55 -5.12
CA PHE A 173 -4.60 2.75 -4.88
C PHE A 173 -5.17 3.26 -6.20
N THR A 174 -6.46 3.59 -6.24
CA THR A 174 -7.14 4.13 -7.42
C THR A 174 -7.98 5.33 -7.03
N VAL A 175 -7.77 6.43 -7.73
CA VAL A 175 -8.65 7.61 -7.69
C VAL A 175 -9.41 7.66 -9.01
N LYS A 176 -10.73 7.61 -8.94
CA LYS A 176 -11.61 7.70 -10.11
C LYS A 176 -11.86 9.15 -10.49
N PRO A 177 -11.84 9.52 -11.78
CA PRO A 177 -12.17 10.86 -12.20
C PRO A 177 -13.65 11.19 -11.93
N VAL A 178 -13.89 12.45 -11.61
CA VAL A 178 -15.24 13.02 -11.47
C VAL A 178 -15.30 14.32 -12.25
N ASN A 179 -16.14 14.37 -13.26
CA ASN A 179 -16.27 15.56 -14.11
C ASN A 179 -16.68 16.81 -13.31
N ASP A 180 -15.96 17.89 -13.52
CA ASP A 180 -16.25 19.21 -13.00
C ASP A 180 -16.88 20.09 -14.10
N PRO A 181 -17.78 21.01 -13.76
CA PRO A 181 -18.28 21.96 -14.73
C PRO A 181 -17.21 23.02 -15.07
N PRO A 182 -17.19 23.54 -16.31
CA PRO A 182 -16.31 24.63 -16.69
C PRO A 182 -16.58 25.91 -15.86
N VAL A 183 -15.56 26.65 -15.59
CA VAL A 183 -15.62 27.93 -14.88
C VAL A 183 -15.42 29.04 -15.91
N VAL A 184 -16.41 29.92 -16.02
CA VAL A 184 -16.36 31.09 -16.90
C VAL A 184 -16.04 32.33 -16.08
N LYS A 185 -14.99 33.08 -16.50
CA LYS A 185 -14.65 34.38 -15.95
C LYS A 185 -15.54 35.46 -16.55
N GLU A 186 -15.61 36.60 -15.89
CA GLU A 186 -16.30 37.77 -16.42
C GLU A 186 -15.81 38.17 -17.82
N ILE A 187 -16.72 38.27 -18.77
CA ILE A 187 -16.45 38.78 -20.13
C ILE A 187 -16.78 40.25 -20.14
N PRO A 188 -15.81 41.13 -20.44
CA PRO A 188 -16.04 42.57 -20.38
C PRO A 188 -17.05 43.00 -21.43
N GLY A 189 -17.93 43.91 -21.04
CA GLY A 189 -18.83 44.59 -21.97
C GLY A 189 -18.07 45.45 -22.99
N GLN A 190 -18.70 45.68 -24.10
CA GLN A 190 -18.17 46.55 -25.19
C GLN A 190 -19.20 47.60 -25.59
N GLU A 191 -18.69 48.76 -25.99
CA GLU A 191 -19.48 49.82 -26.61
C GLU A 191 -18.98 50.10 -28.02
N THR A 192 -19.88 50.42 -28.91
CA THR A 192 -19.55 50.81 -30.29
C THR A 192 -20.55 51.87 -30.79
N LEU A 193 -20.20 52.57 -31.88
CA LEU A 193 -21.07 53.52 -32.52
C LEU A 193 -22.08 52.83 -33.46
N GLU A 194 -23.19 53.49 -33.72
CA GLU A 194 -24.19 53.02 -34.68
C GLU A 194 -23.52 52.74 -36.03
N GLY A 195 -23.91 51.63 -36.65
CA GLY A 195 -23.33 51.15 -37.92
C GLY A 195 -21.93 50.56 -37.82
N LYS A 196 -21.37 50.39 -36.62
CA LYS A 196 -20.08 49.71 -36.41
C LYS A 196 -20.26 48.36 -35.73
N SER A 197 -19.32 47.44 -35.98
CA SER A 197 -19.25 46.14 -35.35
C SER A 197 -18.45 46.18 -34.03
N PHE A 198 -18.83 45.34 -33.10
CA PHE A 198 -18.04 45.07 -31.88
C PHE A 198 -16.74 44.35 -32.23
N LYS A 199 -15.75 44.45 -31.36
CA LYS A 199 -14.50 43.72 -31.51
C LYS A 199 -14.76 42.23 -31.21
N PRO A 200 -14.14 41.29 -31.95
CA PRO A 200 -14.20 39.88 -31.62
C PRO A 200 -13.70 39.57 -30.22
N ILE A 201 -14.41 38.68 -29.50
CA ILE A 201 -14.01 38.23 -28.15
C ILE A 201 -13.40 36.83 -28.30
N LYS A 202 -12.17 36.67 -27.79
CA LYS A 202 -11.52 35.38 -27.70
C LYS A 202 -12.03 34.64 -26.46
N LEU A 203 -13.10 33.84 -26.62
CA LEU A 203 -13.80 33.19 -25.50
C LEU A 203 -12.93 32.23 -24.71
N ASP A 204 -11.92 31.61 -25.35
CA ASP A 204 -10.96 30.71 -24.72
C ASP A 204 -10.18 31.32 -23.55
N GLN A 205 -10.07 32.65 -23.51
CA GLN A 205 -9.40 33.38 -22.43
C GLN A 205 -10.26 33.48 -21.16
N TYR A 206 -11.54 33.21 -21.27
CA TYR A 206 -12.52 33.41 -20.20
C TYR A 206 -13.07 32.09 -19.64
N VAL A 207 -12.59 30.95 -20.12
CA VAL A 207 -13.03 29.66 -19.62
C VAL A 207 -11.84 28.82 -19.14
N SER A 208 -12.07 28.04 -18.12
CA SER A 208 -11.15 27.00 -17.67
C SER A 208 -11.95 25.80 -17.18
N ASP A 209 -11.42 24.62 -17.39
CA ASP A 209 -12.01 23.36 -16.96
C ASP A 209 -10.90 22.46 -16.43
N PRO A 210 -11.08 21.81 -15.25
CA PRO A 210 -10.08 20.89 -14.70
C PRO A 210 -9.88 19.62 -15.53
N ASP A 211 -10.94 19.15 -16.22
CA ASP A 211 -11.01 17.85 -16.88
C ASP A 211 -10.83 17.94 -18.40
N HIS A 212 -11.16 19.09 -18.99
CA HIS A 212 -11.21 19.27 -20.43
C HIS A 212 -10.31 20.41 -20.91
N LYS A 213 -9.76 20.23 -22.10
CA LYS A 213 -9.00 21.29 -22.77
C LYS A 213 -9.97 22.34 -23.31
N VAL A 214 -9.53 23.60 -23.36
CA VAL A 214 -10.35 24.74 -23.77
C VAL A 214 -11.00 24.52 -25.15
N HIS A 215 -10.32 23.86 -26.10
CA HIS A 215 -10.84 23.59 -27.44
C HIS A 215 -11.93 22.50 -27.50
N GLU A 216 -12.15 21.75 -26.41
CA GLU A 216 -13.21 20.74 -26.27
C GLU A 216 -14.52 21.35 -25.75
N ILE A 217 -14.42 22.59 -25.19
CA ILE A 217 -15.56 23.29 -24.59
C ILE A 217 -16.38 23.98 -25.67
N LYS A 218 -17.69 23.78 -25.65
CA LYS A 218 -18.60 24.37 -26.58
C LYS A 218 -19.34 25.58 -26.00
N TRP A 219 -19.32 26.68 -26.72
CA TRP A 219 -20.01 27.89 -26.34
C TRP A 219 -21.39 27.97 -26.98
N LYS A 220 -22.35 28.56 -26.27
CA LYS A 220 -23.65 28.94 -26.78
C LYS A 220 -24.00 30.33 -26.29
N VAL A 221 -24.44 31.20 -27.18
CA VAL A 221 -24.94 32.54 -26.85
C VAL A 221 -26.48 32.55 -26.92
N THR A 222 -27.08 33.19 -25.92
CA THR A 222 -28.54 33.40 -25.87
C THR A 222 -28.84 34.84 -25.48
N GLY A 223 -30.06 35.31 -25.73
CA GLY A 223 -30.50 36.64 -25.32
C GLY A 223 -30.25 37.76 -26.36
N ALA A 224 -29.62 37.45 -27.50
CA ALA A 224 -29.47 38.41 -28.59
C ALA A 224 -30.82 38.63 -29.28
N LYS A 225 -31.35 39.86 -29.13
CA LYS A 225 -32.64 40.24 -29.77
C LYS A 225 -32.41 41.08 -31.06
N PHE A 226 -31.40 41.92 -31.06
CA PHE A 226 -31.13 42.86 -32.13
C PHE A 226 -29.68 42.80 -32.64
N LEU A 227 -28.90 41.86 -32.12
CA LEU A 227 -27.51 41.66 -32.52
C LEU A 227 -27.35 40.30 -33.18
N ASP A 228 -26.62 40.24 -34.27
CA ASP A 228 -26.16 39.01 -34.88
C ASP A 228 -24.88 38.57 -34.21
N VAL A 229 -24.91 37.39 -33.61
CA VAL A 229 -23.78 36.80 -32.92
C VAL A 229 -23.37 35.49 -33.57
N MET A 230 -22.14 35.43 -34.03
CA MET A 230 -21.53 34.22 -34.59
C MET A 230 -20.42 33.72 -33.67
N ILE A 231 -20.42 32.41 -33.43
CA ILE A 231 -19.32 31.71 -32.77
C ILE A 231 -18.55 30.94 -33.82
N SER A 232 -17.28 31.25 -34.03
CA SER A 232 -16.43 30.61 -35.02
C SER A 232 -15.14 30.10 -34.33
N GLY A 233 -14.69 28.93 -34.75
CA GLY A 233 -13.47 28.31 -34.25
C GLY A 233 -13.72 27.47 -32.98
N GLY A 234 -13.73 26.19 -33.08
CA GLY A 234 -13.66 25.16 -32.07
C GLY A 234 -12.77 24.03 -32.59
#